data_c22abfee8d26fe33c33367bb3a87f606
#
_entry.id   c22abfee8d26fe33c33367bb3a87f606
#
_cell.length_a   1.000
_cell.length_b   1.000
_cell.length_c   1.000
_cell.angle_alpha   90.00
_cell.angle_beta   90.00
_cell.angle_gamma   90.00
#
_symmetry.space_group_name_H-M   'P 1'
#
loop_
_entity.id
_entity.type
_entity.pdbx_description
1 polymer ?
#
loop_
_entity_poly.entity_id
_entity_poly.type
_entity_poly.pdbx_seq_one_letter_code
_entity_poly.pdbx_strand_id
1 'polypeptide(L)'
;AIRKWDEWLRKYAPPGAASYDFYQSLPALSTGNVAQQIFWYTAFTASMVAPKSEGNNTVDANGNLLWRMAPSPHGPYWEEGMKLGYQDAGSWTLFKSTPVDRRKAAWLYAQFTVSKSVSLRKTHVGLTPIRDSDIRHASFTERAPKLGGLVEFYRSPDRVRWSPTGINVPDYPKLAQIWW
;
A
#
# COMPACT_ATOMS: atom_id res chain seq x y z
N ALA A 1 -20.68 8.36 -9.29
CA ALA A 1 -19.54 7.51 -8.99
C ALA A 1 -19.79 6.06 -9.40
N ILE A 2 -20.85 5.37 -8.91
CA ILE A 2 -21.11 3.93 -9.15
C ILE A 2 -21.23 3.58 -10.63
N ARG A 3 -22.01 4.34 -11.43
CA ARG A 3 -22.15 4.10 -12.89
C ARG A 3 -20.80 4.18 -13.62
N LYS A 4 -19.93 5.11 -13.21
CA LYS A 4 -18.59 5.25 -13.82
C LYS A 4 -17.67 4.11 -13.42
N TRP A 5 -17.78 3.65 -12.20
CA TRP A 5 -17.07 2.47 -11.70
C TRP A 5 -17.48 1.20 -12.46
N ASP A 6 -18.78 0.95 -12.62
CA ASP A 6 -19.30 -0.18 -13.40
C ASP A 6 -18.84 -0.15 -14.87
N GLU A 7 -18.86 1.05 -15.48
CA GLU A 7 -18.33 1.24 -16.83
C GLU A 7 -16.85 0.87 -16.93
N TRP A 8 -16.04 1.29 -15.96
CA TRP A 8 -14.60 1.00 -15.95
C TRP A 8 -14.32 -0.49 -15.77
N LEU A 9 -15.03 -1.15 -14.87
CA LEU A 9 -14.90 -2.59 -14.67
C LEU A 9 -15.23 -3.37 -15.94
N ARG A 10 -16.26 -2.96 -16.67
CA ARG A 10 -16.68 -3.66 -17.90
C ARG A 10 -15.78 -3.41 -19.10
N LYS A 11 -15.25 -2.20 -19.23
CA LYS A 11 -14.54 -1.78 -20.45
C LYS A 11 -13.03 -1.91 -20.35
N TYR A 12 -12.47 -1.70 -19.17
CA TYR A 12 -11.04 -1.48 -19.01
C TYR A 12 -10.35 -2.40 -18.00
N ALA A 13 -11.12 -3.05 -17.13
CA ALA A 13 -10.53 -3.98 -16.17
C ALA A 13 -10.24 -5.34 -16.82
N PRO A 14 -9.28 -6.10 -16.27
CA PRO A 14 -9.02 -7.47 -16.73
C PRO A 14 -10.28 -8.34 -16.65
N PRO A 15 -10.41 -9.35 -17.50
CA PRO A 15 -11.50 -10.33 -17.39
C PRO A 15 -11.53 -10.94 -15.98
N GLY A 16 -12.71 -10.97 -15.37
CA GLY A 16 -12.88 -11.49 -14.01
C GLY A 16 -12.57 -10.51 -12.87
N ALA A 17 -12.15 -9.28 -13.16
CA ALA A 17 -11.77 -8.30 -12.12
C ALA A 17 -12.89 -8.02 -11.10
N ALA A 18 -14.15 -8.17 -11.49
CA ALA A 18 -15.30 -8.00 -10.58
C ALA A 18 -15.34 -9.03 -9.44
N SER A 19 -14.64 -10.15 -9.58
CA SER A 19 -14.53 -11.21 -8.57
C SER A 19 -13.15 -11.28 -7.89
N TYR A 20 -12.25 -10.35 -8.22
CA TYR A 20 -10.92 -10.35 -7.62
C TYR A 20 -10.98 -9.94 -6.14
N ASP A 21 -10.28 -10.70 -5.32
CA ASP A 21 -9.96 -10.30 -3.96
C ASP A 21 -8.68 -9.46 -3.89
N PHE A 22 -8.26 -9.13 -2.67
CA PHE A 22 -7.03 -8.39 -2.41
C PHE A 22 -5.79 -9.07 -3.01
N TYR A 23 -5.65 -10.38 -2.83
CA TYR A 23 -4.46 -11.13 -3.26
C TYR A 23 -4.38 -11.29 -4.77
N GLN A 24 -5.51 -11.37 -5.44
CA GLN A 24 -5.59 -11.42 -6.91
C GLN A 24 -5.32 -10.07 -7.56
N SER A 25 -5.75 -8.97 -6.91
CA SER A 25 -5.52 -7.61 -7.40
C SER A 25 -4.09 -7.13 -7.21
N LEU A 26 -3.43 -7.57 -6.13
CA LEU A 26 -2.12 -7.05 -5.71
C LEU A 26 -1.02 -7.22 -6.78
N PRO A 27 -0.83 -8.37 -7.45
CA PRO A 27 0.20 -8.55 -8.46
C PRO A 27 -0.15 -7.96 -9.83
N ALA A 28 -1.34 -7.43 -10.04
CA ALA A 28 -1.82 -7.02 -11.37
C ALA A 28 -0.88 -6.02 -12.06
N LEU A 29 -0.32 -5.06 -11.34
CA LEU A 29 0.58 -4.06 -11.90
C LEU A 29 1.85 -4.70 -12.49
N SER A 30 2.47 -5.63 -11.78
CA SER A 30 3.72 -6.28 -12.19
C SER A 30 3.58 -7.19 -13.41
N THR A 31 2.35 -7.57 -13.80
CA THR A 31 2.11 -8.35 -15.02
C THR A 31 2.44 -7.57 -16.30
N GLY A 32 2.40 -6.24 -16.25
CA GLY A 32 2.57 -5.37 -17.42
C GLY A 32 1.33 -5.24 -18.30
N ASN A 33 0.23 -5.88 -17.94
CA ASN A 33 -1.03 -5.84 -18.70
C ASN A 33 -1.99 -4.74 -18.23
N VAL A 34 -1.64 -4.05 -17.16
CA VAL A 34 -2.47 -3.02 -16.54
C VAL A 34 -1.73 -1.69 -16.60
N ALA A 35 -2.33 -0.69 -17.24
CA ALA A 35 -1.75 0.64 -17.38
C ALA A 35 -1.92 1.50 -16.11
N GLN A 36 -2.98 1.26 -15.34
CA GLN A 36 -3.29 1.98 -14.11
C GLN A 36 -3.85 1.02 -13.07
N GLN A 37 -3.47 1.22 -11.83
CA GLN A 37 -4.03 0.51 -10.69
C GLN A 37 -4.31 1.52 -9.57
N ILE A 38 -5.53 1.49 -9.04
CA ILE A 38 -5.90 2.24 -7.85
C ILE A 38 -5.84 1.27 -6.68
N PHE A 39 -4.96 1.55 -5.74
CA PHE A 39 -4.73 0.67 -4.61
C PHE A 39 -4.23 1.45 -3.38
N TRP A 40 -4.13 0.79 -2.23
CA TRP A 40 -3.53 1.41 -1.04
C TRP A 40 -2.06 1.72 -1.25
N TYR A 41 -1.61 2.87 -0.81
CA TYR A 41 -0.17 3.20 -0.85
C TYR A 41 0.68 2.20 -0.08
N THR A 42 0.15 1.66 1.00
CA THR A 42 0.82 0.66 1.85
C THR A 42 0.80 -0.74 1.27
N ALA A 43 0.07 -0.99 0.18
CA ALA A 43 0.11 -2.24 -0.57
C ALA A 43 1.29 -2.34 -1.54
N PHE A 44 2.25 -1.45 -1.46
CA PHE A 44 3.49 -1.53 -2.20
C PHE A 44 4.26 -2.79 -1.79
N THR A 45 4.52 -3.67 -2.73
CA THR A 45 5.11 -4.98 -2.47
C THR A 45 6.44 -5.18 -3.17
N ALA A 46 7.20 -6.15 -2.71
CA ALA A 46 8.47 -6.53 -3.32
C ALA A 46 8.30 -6.89 -4.81
N SER A 47 7.19 -7.52 -5.21
CA SER A 47 6.92 -7.89 -6.60
C SER A 47 6.81 -6.68 -7.53
N MET A 48 6.37 -5.54 -7.03
CA MET A 48 6.24 -4.31 -7.83
C MET A 48 7.59 -3.69 -8.19
N VAL A 49 8.63 -4.00 -7.45
CA VAL A 49 10.00 -3.49 -7.63
C VAL A 49 11.01 -4.60 -7.92
N ALA A 50 10.55 -5.83 -8.08
CA ALA A 50 11.37 -6.97 -8.42
C ALA A 50 12.05 -6.76 -9.79
N PRO A 51 13.21 -7.36 -10.04
CA PRO A 51 13.83 -7.32 -11.36
C PRO A 51 13.00 -8.13 -12.38
N LYS A 52 13.25 -7.87 -13.65
CA LYS A 52 12.56 -8.58 -14.76
C LYS A 52 12.75 -10.09 -14.70
N SER A 53 13.90 -10.54 -14.23
CA SER A 53 14.22 -11.97 -14.04
C SER A 53 13.33 -12.69 -13.04
N GLU A 54 12.66 -11.93 -12.16
CA GLU A 54 11.70 -12.43 -11.19
C GLU A 54 10.23 -12.26 -11.64
N GLY A 55 10.01 -12.04 -12.94
CA GLY A 55 8.67 -11.98 -13.53
C GLY A 55 8.00 -10.60 -13.53
N ASN A 56 8.71 -9.54 -13.14
CA ASN A 56 8.17 -8.19 -13.24
C ASN A 56 8.31 -7.65 -14.67
N ASN A 57 7.19 -7.56 -15.38
CA ASN A 57 7.15 -7.05 -16.76
C ASN A 57 7.11 -5.51 -16.84
N THR A 58 7.08 -4.82 -15.71
CA THR A 58 7.05 -3.35 -15.64
C THR A 58 8.39 -2.73 -15.31
N VAL A 59 9.47 -3.41 -15.69
CA VAL A 59 10.86 -2.96 -15.52
C VAL A 59 11.54 -2.93 -16.89
N ASP A 60 12.28 -1.87 -17.18
CA ASP A 60 13.10 -1.77 -18.39
C ASP A 60 14.38 -2.64 -18.32
N ALA A 61 15.16 -2.62 -19.39
CA ALA A 61 16.41 -3.39 -19.47
C ALA A 61 17.47 -2.93 -18.44
N ASN A 62 17.38 -1.71 -17.93
CA ASN A 62 18.28 -1.12 -16.95
C ASN A 62 17.81 -1.32 -15.50
N GLY A 63 16.67 -1.97 -15.29
CA GLY A 63 16.07 -2.18 -14.00
C GLY A 63 15.28 -0.98 -13.46
N ASN A 64 14.89 -0.03 -14.32
CA ASN A 64 14.05 1.09 -13.93
C ASN A 64 12.57 0.71 -14.07
N LEU A 65 11.76 1.16 -13.12
CA LEU A 65 10.31 0.94 -13.16
C LEU A 65 9.67 1.80 -14.26
N LEU A 66 8.77 1.20 -15.02
CA LEU A 66 8.00 1.86 -16.08
C LEU A 66 6.76 2.58 -15.56
N TRP A 67 6.40 2.40 -14.31
CA TRP A 67 5.26 3.03 -13.65
C TRP A 67 5.70 4.07 -12.61
N ARG A 68 4.76 4.92 -12.21
CA ARG A 68 4.95 5.92 -11.15
C ARG A 68 3.73 5.96 -10.24
N MET A 69 3.97 6.22 -8.95
CA MET A 69 2.91 6.55 -8.01
C MET A 69 2.38 7.95 -8.29
N ALA A 70 1.08 8.11 -8.16
CA ALA A 70 0.38 9.37 -8.29
C ALA A 70 -0.71 9.48 -7.21
N PRO A 71 -1.16 10.69 -6.84
CA PRO A 71 -2.37 10.86 -6.05
C PRO A 71 -3.57 10.20 -6.72
N SER A 72 -4.56 9.79 -5.92
CA SER A 72 -5.81 9.24 -6.43
C SER A 72 -6.46 10.22 -7.43
N PRO A 73 -7.05 9.71 -8.52
CA PRO A 73 -7.79 10.55 -9.45
C PRO A 73 -8.99 11.20 -8.75
N HIS A 74 -9.36 12.37 -9.20
CA HIS A 74 -10.48 13.13 -8.65
C HIS A 74 -11.46 13.58 -9.75
N GLY A 75 -12.68 13.84 -9.36
CA GLY A 75 -13.74 14.33 -10.23
C GLY A 75 -13.97 15.85 -10.10
N PRO A 76 -15.04 16.38 -10.75
CA PRO A 76 -15.33 17.79 -10.78
C PRO A 76 -15.70 18.43 -9.43
N TYR A 77 -16.04 17.62 -8.44
CA TYR A 77 -16.38 18.08 -7.08
C TYR A 77 -15.19 18.07 -6.11
N TRP A 78 -13.98 17.85 -6.63
CA TRP A 78 -12.79 17.86 -5.81
C TRP A 78 -12.38 19.30 -5.49
N GLU A 79 -12.00 19.51 -4.22
CA GLU A 79 -11.47 20.79 -3.72
C GLU A 79 -10.07 20.58 -3.15
N GLU A 80 -9.27 21.64 -3.10
CA GLU A 80 -7.94 21.59 -2.48
C GLU A 80 -8.07 21.20 -1.00
N GLY A 81 -7.28 20.24 -0.58
CA GLY A 81 -7.39 19.62 0.74
C GLY A 81 -8.11 18.28 0.78
N MET A 82 -8.77 17.88 -0.30
CA MET A 82 -9.38 16.54 -0.45
C MET A 82 -8.40 15.48 -0.98
N LYS A 83 -7.10 15.73 -0.91
CA LYS A 83 -6.04 14.78 -1.26
C LYS A 83 -5.96 13.69 -0.19
N LEU A 84 -6.76 12.67 -0.31
CA LEU A 84 -6.76 11.55 0.63
C LEU A 84 -5.92 10.40 0.10
N GLY A 85 -5.04 9.89 0.95
CA GLY A 85 -4.34 8.63 0.75
C GLY A 85 -4.77 7.63 1.81
N TYR A 86 -5.15 6.44 1.36
CA TYR A 86 -5.45 5.35 2.28
C TYR A 86 -4.14 4.72 2.75
N GLN A 87 -3.94 4.75 4.05
CA GLN A 87 -2.86 4.05 4.72
C GLN A 87 -3.45 3.00 5.65
N ASP A 88 -3.20 1.75 5.34
CA ASP A 88 -3.50 0.67 6.27
C ASP A 88 -2.37 0.57 7.30
N ALA A 89 -2.73 0.65 8.58
CA ALA A 89 -1.81 0.56 9.69
C ALA A 89 -2.24 -0.58 10.61
N GLY A 90 -1.62 -1.74 10.43
CA GLY A 90 -1.80 -2.87 11.33
C GLY A 90 -1.13 -2.62 12.68
N SER A 91 -1.76 -3.04 13.75
CA SER A 91 -1.25 -2.94 15.12
C SER A 91 -1.22 -4.29 15.81
N TRP A 92 -0.15 -4.53 16.58
CA TRP A 92 -0.11 -5.67 17.48
C TRP A 92 -1.02 -5.42 18.69
N THR A 93 -1.89 -6.36 18.98
CA THR A 93 -2.77 -6.34 20.16
C THR A 93 -2.51 -7.55 21.03
N LEU A 94 -2.64 -7.37 22.34
CA LEU A 94 -2.44 -8.44 23.32
C LEU A 94 -3.74 -8.62 24.10
N PHE A 95 -4.29 -9.82 24.06
CA PHE A 95 -5.49 -10.13 24.84
C PHE A 95 -5.20 -10.19 26.34
N LYS A 96 -6.07 -9.57 27.13
CA LYS A 96 -5.97 -9.60 28.59
C LYS A 96 -6.05 -11.02 29.16
N SER A 97 -6.80 -11.90 28.52
CA SER A 97 -6.97 -13.30 28.89
C SER A 97 -5.76 -14.20 28.62
N THR A 98 -4.79 -13.73 27.79
CA THR A 98 -3.57 -14.51 27.51
C THR A 98 -2.69 -14.58 28.77
N PRO A 99 -2.15 -15.77 29.11
CA PRO A 99 -1.21 -15.93 30.23
C PRO A 99 -0.05 -14.94 30.19
N VAL A 100 0.37 -14.47 31.38
CA VAL A 100 1.36 -13.37 31.51
C VAL A 100 2.66 -13.68 30.75
N ASP A 101 3.19 -14.88 30.87
CA ASP A 101 4.45 -15.24 30.23
C ASP A 101 4.35 -15.22 28.71
N ARG A 102 3.23 -15.69 28.16
CA ARG A 102 2.96 -15.61 26.71
C ARG A 102 2.78 -14.16 26.26
N ARG A 103 2.15 -13.31 27.08
CA ARG A 103 2.04 -11.87 26.75
C ARG A 103 3.41 -11.19 26.74
N LYS A 104 4.30 -11.53 27.70
CA LYS A 104 5.68 -11.02 27.71
C LYS A 104 6.44 -11.42 26.45
N ALA A 105 6.37 -12.69 26.07
CA ALA A 105 7.00 -13.19 24.84
C ALA A 105 6.44 -12.48 23.59
N ALA A 106 5.12 -12.35 23.47
CA ALA A 106 4.47 -11.65 22.37
C ALA A 106 4.85 -10.17 22.33
N TRP A 107 4.96 -9.52 23.49
CA TRP A 107 5.42 -8.13 23.57
C TRP A 107 6.86 -7.96 23.08
N LEU A 108 7.77 -8.81 23.49
CA LEU A 108 9.17 -8.79 23.02
C LEU A 108 9.25 -9.01 21.50
N TYR A 109 8.45 -9.94 20.97
CA TYR A 109 8.35 -10.14 19.53
C TYR A 109 7.83 -8.89 18.81
N ALA A 110 6.76 -8.30 19.32
CA ALA A 110 6.20 -7.06 18.77
C ALA A 110 7.24 -5.93 18.76
N GLN A 111 7.96 -5.72 19.87
CA GLN A 111 9.03 -4.74 19.95
C GLN A 111 10.16 -5.03 18.96
N PHE A 112 10.55 -6.28 18.80
CA PHE A 112 11.54 -6.69 17.81
C PHE A 112 11.07 -6.32 16.39
N THR A 113 9.85 -6.67 16.02
CA THR A 113 9.32 -6.45 14.66
C THR A 113 9.23 -4.99 14.27
N VAL A 114 9.08 -4.08 15.25
CA VAL A 114 9.01 -2.63 15.03
C VAL A 114 10.28 -1.88 15.44
N SER A 115 11.35 -2.58 15.79
CA SER A 115 12.63 -1.96 16.10
C SER A 115 13.22 -1.23 14.89
N LYS A 116 14.04 -0.20 15.10
CA LYS A 116 14.62 0.60 14.00
C LYS A 116 15.36 -0.25 12.98
N SER A 117 16.18 -1.19 13.44
CA SER A 117 16.99 -2.04 12.55
C SER A 117 16.14 -3.00 11.71
N VAL A 118 15.12 -3.61 12.32
CA VAL A 118 14.23 -4.55 11.62
C VAL A 118 13.29 -3.78 10.68
N SER A 119 12.75 -2.65 11.12
CA SER A 119 11.89 -1.79 10.30
C SER A 119 12.62 -1.33 9.04
N LEU A 120 13.84 -0.84 9.17
CA LEU A 120 14.65 -0.44 8.02
C LEU A 120 14.92 -1.62 7.05
N ARG A 121 15.26 -2.80 7.57
CA ARG A 121 15.47 -3.99 6.73
C ARG A 121 14.21 -4.39 5.97
N LYS A 122 13.03 -4.27 6.60
CA LYS A 122 11.76 -4.51 5.92
C LYS A 122 11.54 -3.58 4.74
N THR A 123 11.92 -2.29 4.85
CA THR A 123 11.80 -1.37 3.71
C THR A 123 12.70 -1.76 2.54
N HIS A 124 13.84 -2.37 2.82
CA HIS A 124 14.77 -2.82 1.77
C HIS A 124 14.23 -4.00 0.94
N VAL A 125 13.32 -4.78 1.49
CA VAL A 125 12.65 -5.87 0.77
C VAL A 125 11.26 -5.49 0.23
N GLY A 126 10.95 -4.19 0.21
CA GLY A 126 9.74 -3.66 -0.41
C GLY A 126 8.54 -3.51 0.53
N LEU A 127 8.71 -3.74 1.84
CA LEU A 127 7.63 -3.47 2.79
C LEU A 127 7.55 -1.98 3.12
N THR A 128 6.33 -1.51 3.37
CA THR A 128 6.06 -0.12 3.71
C THR A 128 6.80 0.32 4.98
N PRO A 129 7.53 1.46 4.94
CA PRO A 129 8.17 2.00 6.13
C PRO A 129 7.12 2.42 7.16
N ILE A 130 7.37 2.11 8.42
CA ILE A 130 6.50 2.45 9.55
C ILE A 130 7.08 3.58 10.43
N ARG A 131 8.27 4.06 10.10
CA ARG A 131 8.98 5.10 10.86
C ARG A 131 9.45 6.21 9.94
N ASP A 132 9.35 7.45 10.40
CA ASP A 132 9.95 8.60 9.71
C ASP A 132 11.47 8.44 9.54
N SER A 133 12.14 7.84 10.51
CA SER A 133 13.57 7.53 10.43
C SER A 133 13.93 6.60 9.26
N ASP A 134 13.05 5.66 8.89
CA ASP A 134 13.27 4.77 7.75
C ASP A 134 13.10 5.52 6.43
N ILE A 135 12.07 6.36 6.35
CA ILE A 135 11.77 7.19 5.18
C ILE A 135 12.93 8.16 4.88
N ARG A 136 13.58 8.68 5.94
CA ARG A 136 14.69 9.64 5.83
C ARG A 136 16.06 8.97 5.74
N HIS A 137 16.16 7.67 5.89
CA HIS A 137 17.42 6.95 5.87
C HIS A 137 18.08 7.03 4.48
N ALA A 138 19.40 7.22 4.45
CA ALA A 138 20.17 7.36 3.21
C ALA A 138 19.95 6.16 2.26
N SER A 139 19.99 4.94 2.77
CA SER A 139 19.79 3.73 1.97
C SER A 139 18.41 3.64 1.29
N PHE A 140 17.38 4.23 1.89
CA PHE A 140 16.07 4.33 1.26
C PHE A 140 16.07 5.38 0.14
N THR A 141 16.78 6.50 0.38
CA THR A 141 16.97 7.56 -0.64
C THR A 141 17.74 7.06 -1.85
N GLU A 142 18.80 6.29 -1.65
CA GLU A 142 19.61 5.70 -2.72
C GLU A 142 18.80 4.77 -3.62
N ARG A 143 17.76 4.15 -3.09
CA ARG A 143 16.84 3.29 -3.84
C ARG A 143 15.71 4.06 -4.54
N ALA A 144 15.54 5.34 -4.26
CA ALA A 144 14.44 6.14 -4.80
C ALA A 144 14.24 6.01 -6.32
N PRO A 145 15.29 6.01 -7.17
CA PRO A 145 15.12 5.85 -8.61
C PRO A 145 14.43 4.54 -9.03
N LYS A 146 14.57 3.51 -8.21
CA LYS A 146 14.00 2.16 -8.45
C LYS A 146 12.69 1.91 -7.71
N LEU A 147 12.10 2.92 -7.10
CA LEU A 147 10.89 2.78 -6.28
C LEU A 147 9.68 3.55 -6.82
N GLY A 148 9.69 3.92 -8.13
CA GLY A 148 8.52 4.46 -8.83
C GLY A 148 7.90 5.73 -8.23
N GLY A 149 8.70 6.56 -7.52
CA GLY A 149 8.24 7.76 -6.84
C GLY A 149 7.76 7.55 -5.41
N LEU A 150 7.95 6.34 -4.84
CA LEU A 150 7.52 6.01 -3.48
C LEU A 150 8.17 6.89 -2.42
N VAL A 151 9.47 7.16 -2.54
CA VAL A 151 10.22 7.95 -1.56
C VAL A 151 9.74 9.39 -1.57
N GLU A 152 9.57 9.97 -2.75
CA GLU A 152 9.05 11.33 -2.95
C GLU A 152 7.64 11.43 -2.41
N PHE A 153 6.82 10.41 -2.65
CA PHE A 153 5.46 10.33 -2.15
C PHE A 153 5.41 10.38 -0.62
N TYR A 154 6.19 9.56 0.06
CA TYR A 154 6.24 9.54 1.53
C TYR A 154 6.83 10.82 2.13
N ARG A 155 7.71 11.54 1.41
CA ARG A 155 8.34 12.77 1.87
C ARG A 155 7.57 14.05 1.53
N SER A 156 6.52 13.94 0.76
CA SER A 156 5.72 15.08 0.31
C SER A 156 4.36 15.10 1.01
N PRO A 157 4.26 15.72 2.20
CA PRO A 157 3.01 15.77 2.97
C PRO A 157 1.89 16.51 2.23
N ASP A 158 2.23 17.35 1.27
CA ASP A 158 1.26 18.10 0.47
C ASP A 158 0.59 17.28 -0.63
N ARG A 159 1.12 16.11 -0.95
CA ARG A 159 0.55 15.24 -2.01
C ARG A 159 -0.70 14.51 -1.57
N VAL A 160 -0.75 14.06 -0.34
CA VAL A 160 -1.89 13.31 0.22
C VAL A 160 -2.06 13.63 1.69
N ARG A 161 -3.30 13.63 2.15
CA ARG A 161 -3.61 13.55 3.58
C ARG A 161 -3.84 12.10 3.94
N TRP A 162 -3.16 11.64 4.96
CA TRP A 162 -3.36 10.32 5.51
C TRP A 162 -4.70 10.28 6.24
N SER A 163 -5.55 9.34 5.89
CA SER A 163 -6.80 9.10 6.58
C SER A 163 -6.78 7.70 7.20
N PRO A 164 -7.20 7.56 8.46
CA PRO A 164 -7.45 6.24 9.02
C PRO A 164 -8.59 5.57 8.26
N THR A 165 -8.52 4.26 8.13
CA THR A 165 -9.56 3.45 7.52
C THR A 165 -10.87 3.57 8.27
N GLY A 166 -11.91 3.78 7.56
CA GLY A 166 -13.35 3.68 7.73
C GLY A 166 -14.05 3.34 9.04
N ILE A 167 -13.35 3.17 10.13
CA ILE A 167 -13.92 2.88 11.46
C ILE A 167 -14.66 4.09 12.05
N ASN A 168 -14.63 5.23 11.38
CA ASN A 168 -15.33 6.45 11.79
C ASN A 168 -16.84 6.41 11.48
N VAL A 169 -17.31 5.37 10.82
CA VAL A 169 -18.74 5.19 10.53
C VAL A 169 -19.32 4.23 11.57
N PRO A 170 -20.30 4.69 12.38
CA PRO A 170 -21.03 3.80 13.27
C PRO A 170 -21.58 2.60 12.50
N ASP A 171 -21.58 1.42 13.11
CA ASP A 171 -22.07 0.18 12.49
C ASP A 171 -21.33 -0.24 11.20
N TYR A 172 -20.10 0.24 10.94
CA TYR A 172 -19.30 -0.14 9.77
C TYR A 172 -19.28 -1.67 9.50
N PRO A 173 -19.13 -2.56 10.51
CA PRO A 173 -19.17 -4.00 10.27
C PRO A 173 -20.48 -4.49 9.65
N LYS A 174 -21.63 -3.91 10.03
CA LYS A 174 -22.93 -4.26 9.43
C LYS A 174 -23.03 -3.74 8.00
N LEU A 175 -22.58 -2.52 7.75
CA LEU A 175 -22.56 -1.96 6.40
C LEU A 175 -21.64 -2.76 5.48
N ALA A 176 -20.48 -3.17 5.96
CA ALA A 176 -19.55 -4.00 5.20
C ALA A 176 -20.19 -5.34 4.80
N GLN A 177 -20.94 -5.99 5.69
CA GLN A 177 -21.66 -7.24 5.37
C GLN A 177 -22.74 -7.09 4.28
N ILE A 178 -23.30 -5.90 4.13
CA ILE A 178 -24.29 -5.62 3.09
C ILE A 178 -23.62 -5.36 1.74
N TRP A 179 -22.40 -4.83 1.75
CA TRP A 179 -21.65 -4.44 0.54
C TRP A 179 -20.81 -5.59 -0.07
N TRP A 180 -20.53 -6.61 0.70
CA TRP A 180 -19.78 -7.80 0.30
C TRP A 180 -20.69 -9.00 0.14
#